data_b3a7f0acc97480f42b9913ed32ec7430
#
_entry.id   b3a7f0acc97480f42b9913ed32ec7430
#
_cell.length_a   1.000
_cell.length_b   1.000
_cell.length_c   1.000
_cell.angle_alpha   90.00
_cell.angle_beta   90.00
_cell.angle_gamma   90.00
#
_symmetry.space_group_name_H-M   'P 1'
#
loop_
_entity.id
_entity.type
_entity.pdbx_description
1 polymer ?
#
loop_
_entity_poly.entity_id
_entity_poly.type
_entity_poly.pdbx_seq_one_letter_code
_entity_poly.pdbx_strand_id
1 'polypeptide(L)'
;MMNIPAQLQYTKSHEWVKELENGHVLIGLTDYAQHSLGDLVFVNLPEVGDGLSLEKSFADVESVKTVSDVFSPVAGTVHAINEELLDSPQAINETPYEAWLIEAGEIAEKGTLISAEEYKQLLDELSKGE
;
A
#
# COMPACT_ATOMS: atom_id res chain seq x y z
N MET A 1 -10.58 3.25 -16.09
CA MET A 1 -10.67 4.20 -14.96
C MET A 1 -10.19 3.53 -13.68
N MET A 2 -9.38 4.23 -12.91
CA MET A 2 -8.85 3.66 -11.68
C MET A 2 -9.93 3.56 -10.60
N ASN A 3 -9.91 2.46 -9.85
CA ASN A 3 -10.80 2.28 -8.72
C ASN A 3 -10.18 2.96 -7.49
N ILE A 4 -10.93 3.83 -6.83
CA ILE A 4 -10.47 4.57 -5.66
C ILE A 4 -11.56 4.51 -4.59
N PRO A 5 -11.58 3.44 -3.75
CA PRO A 5 -12.62 3.31 -2.73
C PRO A 5 -12.70 4.52 -1.80
N ALA A 6 -13.92 5.01 -1.61
CA ALA A 6 -14.18 6.24 -0.85
C ALA A 6 -13.92 6.09 0.66
N GLN A 7 -13.97 4.86 1.17
CA GLN A 7 -13.83 4.62 2.61
C GLN A 7 -12.40 4.43 3.07
N LEU A 8 -11.43 4.44 2.15
CA LEU A 8 -10.03 4.28 2.48
C LEU A 8 -9.32 5.63 2.53
N GLN A 9 -8.11 5.63 3.07
CA GLN A 9 -7.21 6.77 3.03
C GLN A 9 -6.02 6.39 2.15
N TYR A 10 -5.30 7.39 1.67
CA TYR A 10 -4.26 7.18 0.67
C TYR A 10 -3.01 7.98 0.99
N THR A 11 -1.88 7.56 0.38
CA THR A 11 -0.63 8.32 0.46
C THR A 11 -0.27 8.82 -0.95
N LYS A 12 0.63 9.79 -1.00
CA LYS A 12 1.12 10.32 -2.28
C LYS A 12 2.03 9.34 -3.00
N SER A 13 2.52 8.32 -2.30
CA SER A 13 3.34 7.25 -2.91
C SER A 13 2.51 6.02 -3.28
N HIS A 14 1.18 6.17 -3.27
CA HIS A 14 0.22 5.20 -3.81
C HIS A 14 0.04 3.94 -2.96
N GLU A 15 0.05 4.12 -1.63
CA GLU A 15 -0.41 3.09 -0.70
C GLU A 15 -1.81 3.45 -0.22
N TRP A 16 -2.64 2.45 0.07
CA TRP A 16 -3.93 2.67 0.71
C TRP A 16 -3.85 2.21 2.17
N VAL A 17 -4.68 2.83 2.99
CA VAL A 17 -4.75 2.54 4.43
C VAL A 17 -6.21 2.31 4.80
N LYS A 18 -6.47 1.19 5.47
CA LYS A 18 -7.79 0.85 5.98
C LYS A 18 -7.73 0.73 7.51
N GLU A 19 -8.48 1.56 8.21
CA GLU A 19 -8.54 1.47 9.67
C GLU A 19 -9.40 0.29 10.10
N LEU A 20 -8.92 -0.45 11.09
CA LEU A 20 -9.63 -1.57 11.67
C LEU A 20 -10.20 -1.16 13.04
N GLU A 21 -11.20 -1.93 13.52
CA GLU A 21 -11.88 -1.62 14.78
C GLU A 21 -10.95 -1.66 15.99
N ASN A 22 -9.89 -2.47 15.94
CA ASN A 22 -8.95 -2.61 17.05
C ASN A 22 -7.86 -1.52 17.07
N GLY A 23 -7.96 -0.51 16.21
CA GLY A 23 -6.96 0.55 16.12
C GLY A 23 -5.79 0.25 15.20
N HIS A 24 -5.72 -0.97 14.68
CA HIS A 24 -4.71 -1.34 13.68
C HIS A 24 -5.13 -0.82 12.31
N VAL A 25 -4.21 -0.88 11.35
CA VAL A 25 -4.52 -0.53 9.95
C VAL A 25 -3.98 -1.61 9.02
N LEU A 26 -4.68 -1.81 7.92
CA LEU A 26 -4.17 -2.59 6.80
C LEU A 26 -3.56 -1.62 5.80
N ILE A 27 -2.45 -2.03 5.18
CA ILE A 27 -1.74 -1.22 4.19
C ILE A 27 -1.53 -2.06 2.94
N GLY A 28 -1.85 -1.47 1.79
CA GLY A 28 -1.66 -2.13 0.50
C GLY A 28 -1.35 -1.12 -0.59
N LEU A 29 -1.27 -1.59 -1.82
CA LEU A 29 -0.99 -0.76 -2.98
C LEU A 29 -2.28 -0.44 -3.72
N THR A 30 -2.38 0.80 -4.23
CA THR A 30 -3.59 1.24 -4.93
C THR A 30 -3.69 0.62 -6.33
N ASP A 31 -4.87 0.74 -6.93
CA ASP A 31 -5.10 0.31 -8.30
C ASP A 31 -4.14 1.03 -9.26
N TYR A 32 -3.91 2.33 -9.03
CA TYR A 32 -2.95 3.09 -9.83
C TYR A 32 -1.53 2.51 -9.71
N ALA A 33 -1.11 2.15 -8.50
CA ALA A 33 0.22 1.60 -8.27
C ALA A 33 0.43 0.30 -9.05
N GLN A 34 -0.53 -0.62 -8.97
CA GLN A 34 -0.40 -1.89 -9.67
C GLN A 34 -0.43 -1.70 -11.19
N HIS A 35 -1.23 -0.76 -11.67
CA HIS A 35 -1.31 -0.47 -13.10
C HIS A 35 0.02 0.07 -13.62
N SER A 36 0.61 1.00 -12.88
CA SER A 36 1.92 1.58 -13.24
C SER A 36 3.04 0.55 -13.22
N LEU A 37 3.00 -0.36 -12.25
CA LEU A 37 4.05 -1.37 -12.09
C LEU A 37 3.95 -2.47 -13.15
N GLY A 38 2.75 -2.82 -13.56
CA GLY A 38 2.52 -3.96 -14.44
C GLY A 38 2.42 -5.25 -13.66
N ASP A 39 2.52 -6.39 -14.33
CA ASP A 39 2.33 -7.70 -13.70
C ASP A 39 3.38 -7.96 -12.63
N LEU A 40 2.92 -8.17 -11.39
CA LEU A 40 3.80 -8.45 -10.28
C LEU A 40 4.20 -9.91 -10.25
N VAL A 41 5.49 -10.15 -10.03
CA VAL A 41 6.07 -11.49 -10.04
C VAL A 41 6.70 -11.86 -8.70
N PHE A 42 6.96 -10.89 -7.85
CA PHE A 42 7.59 -11.13 -6.55
C PHE A 42 7.20 -10.06 -5.54
N VAL A 43 7.00 -10.47 -4.29
CA VAL A 43 6.71 -9.56 -3.18
C VAL A 43 7.62 -9.92 -2.02
N ASN A 44 8.35 -8.93 -1.48
CA ASN A 44 9.13 -9.10 -0.26
C ASN A 44 8.39 -8.41 0.87
N LEU A 45 8.02 -9.16 1.89
CA LEU A 45 7.31 -8.66 3.06
C LEU A 45 8.24 -8.62 4.27
N PRO A 46 7.96 -7.73 5.24
CA PRO A 46 8.73 -7.72 6.49
C PRO A 46 8.33 -8.91 7.36
N GLU A 47 8.96 -9.01 8.53
CA GLU A 47 8.61 -10.03 9.52
C GLU A 47 7.67 -9.42 10.56
N VAL A 48 6.80 -10.26 11.10
CA VAL A 48 5.95 -9.85 12.23
C VAL A 48 6.86 -9.42 13.37
N GLY A 49 6.57 -8.27 13.96
CA GLY A 49 7.38 -7.69 15.03
C GLY A 49 8.35 -6.62 14.56
N ASP A 50 8.57 -6.50 13.25
CA ASP A 50 9.44 -5.45 12.72
C ASP A 50 8.85 -4.07 12.99
N GLY A 51 9.73 -3.10 13.27
CA GLY A 51 9.32 -1.72 13.47
C GLY A 51 9.05 -1.03 12.15
N LEU A 52 8.06 -0.13 12.17
CA LEU A 52 7.70 0.70 11.03
C LEU A 52 8.01 2.16 11.35
N SER A 53 8.62 2.87 10.40
CA SER A 53 8.91 4.29 10.54
C SER A 53 8.26 5.04 9.39
N LEU A 54 7.82 6.27 9.66
CA LEU A 54 7.16 7.10 8.65
C LEU A 54 8.02 7.26 7.40
N GLU A 55 7.42 7.00 6.26
CA GLU A 55 8.02 7.19 4.94
C GLU A 55 9.26 6.35 4.69
N LYS A 56 9.49 5.32 5.48
CA LYS A 56 10.57 4.35 5.26
C LYS A 56 10.02 3.12 4.57
N SER A 57 10.82 2.52 3.70
CA SER A 57 10.44 1.29 3.01
C SER A 57 10.29 0.15 4.02
N PHE A 58 9.17 -0.57 3.96
CA PHE A 58 8.97 -1.76 4.78
C PHE A 58 8.83 -3.03 3.94
N ALA A 59 8.66 -2.87 2.64
CA ALA A 59 8.48 -3.97 1.71
C ALA A 59 8.90 -3.52 0.32
N ASP A 60 9.04 -4.46 -0.59
CA ASP A 60 9.22 -4.12 -1.99
C ASP A 60 8.47 -5.13 -2.86
N VAL A 61 8.13 -4.69 -4.07
CA VAL A 61 7.44 -5.52 -5.04
C VAL A 61 8.23 -5.48 -6.35
N GLU A 62 8.24 -6.60 -7.04
CA GLU A 62 8.96 -6.73 -8.30
C GLU A 62 7.99 -7.10 -9.38
N SER A 63 7.99 -6.32 -10.46
CA SER A 63 7.18 -6.61 -11.63
C SER A 63 8.06 -7.08 -12.77
N VAL A 64 7.44 -7.41 -13.90
CA VAL A 64 8.17 -7.81 -15.10
C VAL A 64 9.07 -6.70 -15.63
N LYS A 65 8.87 -5.47 -15.22
CA LYS A 65 9.64 -4.32 -15.74
C LYS A 65 10.43 -3.53 -14.68
N THR A 66 10.14 -3.68 -13.39
CA THR A 66 10.80 -2.85 -12.38
C THR A 66 10.66 -3.41 -10.96
N VAL A 67 11.44 -2.84 -10.03
CA VAL A 67 11.33 -3.10 -8.60
C VAL A 67 10.93 -1.79 -7.93
N SER A 68 10.00 -1.85 -6.99
CA SER A 68 9.51 -0.66 -6.30
C SER A 68 9.41 -0.88 -4.80
N ASP A 69 9.89 0.10 -4.02
CA ASP A 69 9.73 0.09 -2.58
C ASP A 69 8.31 0.46 -2.20
N VAL A 70 7.84 -0.06 -1.06
CA VAL A 70 6.58 0.33 -0.47
C VAL A 70 6.88 1.04 0.84
N PHE A 71 6.38 2.26 0.99
CA PHE A 71 6.71 3.12 2.14
C PHE A 71 5.61 3.09 3.19
N SER A 72 6.02 3.13 4.46
CA SER A 72 5.06 3.05 5.55
C SER A 72 4.39 4.40 5.81
N PRO A 73 3.04 4.44 5.82
CA PRO A 73 2.31 5.65 6.19
C PRO A 73 2.18 5.83 7.70
N VAL A 74 2.70 4.89 8.50
CA VAL A 74 2.58 4.94 9.96
C VAL A 74 3.90 4.55 10.62
N ALA A 75 4.08 5.05 11.85
CA ALA A 75 5.13 4.54 12.74
C ALA A 75 4.45 3.58 13.70
N GLY A 76 4.93 2.36 13.78
CA GLY A 76 4.32 1.32 14.59
C GLY A 76 5.06 0.00 14.44
N THR A 77 4.33 -1.10 14.51
CA THR A 77 4.90 -2.45 14.47
C THR A 77 4.10 -3.33 13.52
N VAL A 78 4.78 -4.19 12.79
CA VAL A 78 4.12 -5.18 11.92
C VAL A 78 3.44 -6.21 12.81
N HIS A 79 2.11 -6.26 12.74
CA HIS A 79 1.31 -7.21 13.52
C HIS A 79 1.04 -8.50 12.73
N ALA A 80 0.82 -8.37 11.43
CA ALA A 80 0.58 -9.51 10.55
C ALA A 80 1.04 -9.19 9.13
N ILE A 81 1.36 -10.23 8.38
CA ILE A 81 1.71 -10.11 6.95
C ILE A 81 0.76 -11.00 6.15
N ASN A 82 0.49 -10.61 4.91
CA ASN A 82 -0.38 -11.40 4.03
C ASN A 82 0.48 -12.41 3.26
N GLU A 83 0.65 -13.58 3.83
CA GLU A 83 1.53 -14.61 3.28
C GLU A 83 1.08 -15.12 1.91
N GLU A 84 -0.20 -14.98 1.57
CA GLU A 84 -0.69 -15.39 0.25
C GLU A 84 0.02 -14.66 -0.88
N LEU A 85 0.47 -13.42 -0.63
CA LEU A 85 1.16 -12.63 -1.65
C LEU A 85 2.53 -13.21 -2.01
N LEU A 86 3.13 -13.98 -1.11
CA LEU A 86 4.41 -14.62 -1.37
C LEU A 86 4.27 -15.70 -2.45
N ASP A 87 3.11 -16.37 -2.48
CA ASP A 87 2.81 -17.41 -3.48
C ASP A 87 2.07 -16.85 -4.68
N SER A 88 1.32 -15.77 -4.50
CA SER A 88 0.44 -15.20 -5.52
C SER A 88 0.58 -13.68 -5.59
N PRO A 89 1.74 -13.17 -6.03
CA PRO A 89 1.95 -11.71 -6.13
C PRO A 89 0.93 -11.04 -7.04
N GLN A 90 0.45 -11.73 -8.05
CA GLN A 90 -0.52 -11.20 -9.00
C GLN A 90 -1.88 -10.83 -8.36
N ALA A 91 -2.14 -11.27 -7.13
CA ALA A 91 -3.35 -10.86 -6.42
C ALA A 91 -3.41 -9.34 -6.26
N ILE A 92 -2.26 -8.68 -6.16
CA ILE A 92 -2.19 -7.22 -6.10
C ILE A 92 -2.72 -6.60 -7.39
N ASN A 93 -2.43 -7.23 -8.53
CA ASN A 93 -2.93 -6.75 -9.82
C ASN A 93 -4.42 -7.02 -9.98
N GLU A 94 -4.89 -8.16 -9.49
CA GLU A 94 -6.28 -8.60 -9.67
C GLU A 94 -7.26 -7.93 -8.72
N THR A 95 -6.90 -7.85 -7.44
CA THR A 95 -7.74 -7.30 -6.39
C THR A 95 -6.92 -6.44 -5.43
N PRO A 96 -6.42 -5.27 -5.89
CA PRO A 96 -5.48 -4.47 -5.08
C PRO A 96 -6.02 -4.06 -3.71
N TYR A 97 -7.32 -3.86 -3.57
CA TYR A 97 -7.91 -3.42 -2.29
C TYR A 97 -8.29 -4.58 -1.38
N GLU A 98 -8.10 -5.82 -1.82
CA GLU A 98 -8.22 -7.00 -0.98
C GLU A 98 -6.84 -7.59 -0.67
N ALA A 99 -5.85 -7.27 -1.49
CA ALA A 99 -4.49 -7.79 -1.36
C ALA A 99 -3.66 -6.89 -0.45
N TRP A 100 -4.02 -6.85 0.83
CA TRP A 100 -3.26 -6.08 1.81
C TRP A 100 -1.87 -6.72 1.99
N LEU A 101 -0.86 -5.88 2.24
CA LEU A 101 0.51 -6.35 2.45
C LEU A 101 0.77 -6.67 3.91
N ILE A 102 0.46 -5.72 4.79
CA ILE A 102 0.66 -5.89 6.24
C ILE A 102 -0.51 -5.32 7.01
N GLU A 103 -0.63 -5.81 8.26
CA GLU A 103 -1.46 -5.17 9.28
C GLU A 103 -0.49 -4.53 10.27
N ALA A 104 -0.61 -3.23 10.48
CA ALA A 104 0.24 -2.48 11.40
C ALA A 104 -0.50 -2.23 12.70
N GLY A 105 0.18 -2.44 13.82
CA GLY A 105 -0.35 -2.17 15.16
C GLY A 105 0.59 -1.27 15.95
N GLU A 106 0.24 -1.02 17.20
CA GLU A 106 1.01 -0.16 18.11
C GLU A 106 1.38 1.16 17.43
N ILE A 107 0.37 1.77 16.79
CA ILE A 107 0.61 2.96 15.97
C ILE A 107 0.88 4.16 16.86
N ALA A 108 2.11 4.66 16.78
CA ALA A 108 2.55 5.83 17.52
C ALA A 108 2.28 7.12 16.76
N GLU A 109 2.31 7.06 15.42
CA GLU A 109 2.18 8.24 14.60
C GLU A 109 1.68 7.85 13.20
N LYS A 110 0.84 8.69 12.61
CA LYS A 110 0.40 8.55 11.21
C LYS A 110 1.00 9.69 10.42
N GLY A 111 1.46 9.39 9.21
CA GLY A 111 1.96 10.39 8.30
C GLY A 111 0.82 11.14 7.62
N THR A 112 1.14 11.83 6.53
CA THR A 112 0.15 12.57 5.77
C THR A 112 -0.72 11.59 4.97
N LEU A 113 -1.98 11.47 5.38
CA LEU A 113 -2.97 10.66 4.67
C LEU A 113 -3.96 11.59 3.98
N ILE A 114 -4.37 11.22 2.80
CA ILE A 114 -5.33 12.01 2.02
C ILE A 114 -6.58 11.18 1.74
N SER A 115 -7.68 11.88 1.48
CA SER A 115 -8.95 11.25 1.17
C SER A 115 -8.95 10.65 -0.24
N ALA A 116 -9.96 9.84 -0.54
CA ALA A 116 -10.13 9.31 -1.89
C ALA A 116 -10.27 10.43 -2.92
N GLU A 117 -10.99 11.50 -2.57
CA GLU A 117 -11.18 12.62 -3.48
C GLU A 117 -9.88 13.38 -3.73
N GLU A 118 -9.10 13.62 -2.69
CA GLU A 118 -7.79 14.27 -2.82
C GLU A 118 -6.83 13.41 -3.64
N TYR A 119 -6.87 12.09 -3.42
CA TYR A 119 -6.04 11.17 -4.17
C TYR A 119 -6.43 11.15 -5.65
N LYS A 120 -7.73 11.20 -5.93
CA LYS A 120 -8.24 11.29 -7.30
C LYS A 120 -7.71 12.53 -8.00
N GLN A 121 -7.70 13.67 -7.30
CA GLN A 121 -7.16 14.91 -7.83
C GLN A 121 -5.66 14.79 -8.10
N LEU A 122 -4.93 14.12 -7.21
CA LEU A 122 -3.51 13.87 -7.40
C LEU A 122 -3.25 13.07 -8.68
N LEU A 123 -4.05 12.03 -8.92
CA LEU A 123 -3.90 11.21 -10.13
C LEU A 123 -4.22 12.01 -11.38
N ASP A 124 -5.22 12.90 -11.34
CA ASP A 124 -5.56 13.75 -12.45
C ASP A 124 -4.40 14.69 -12.79
N GLU A 125 -3.74 15.25 -11.78
CA GLU A 125 -2.59 16.13 -11.97
C GLU A 125 -1.41 15.40 -12.57
N LEU A 126 -1.16 14.16 -12.14
CA LEU A 126 -0.11 13.33 -12.70
C LEU A 126 -0.37 13.02 -14.19
N SER A 127 -1.62 12.78 -14.53
CA SER A 127 -2.01 12.52 -15.90
C SER A 127 -1.81 13.76 -16.79
N LYS A 128 -2.09 14.95 -16.26
CA LYS A 128 -1.91 16.21 -17.00
C LYS A 128 -0.44 16.56 -17.18
N GLY A 129 0.42 16.11 -16.27
CA GLY A 129 1.86 16.38 -16.33
C GLY A 129 2.57 15.59 -17.41
N GLU A 130 1.89 14.65 -18.01
CA GLU A 130 2.42 13.83 -19.09
C GLU A 130 2.15 14.46 -20.44
#